data_eab8d65f0bf4c512db78c3639c22cb57
#
_entry.id   eab8d65f0bf4c512db78c3639c22cb57
#
_cell.length_a   1.000
_cell.length_b   1.000
_cell.length_c   1.000
_cell.angle_alpha   90.00
_cell.angle_beta   90.00
_cell.angle_gamma   90.00
#
_symmetry.space_group_name_H-M   'P 1'
#
loop_
_entity.id
_entity.type
_entity.pdbx_description
1 polymer ?
#
loop_
_entity_poly.entity_id
_entity_poly.type
_entity_poly.pdbx_seq_one_letter_code
_entity_poly.pdbx_strand_id
1 'polypeptide(L)'
;MEFLKRFISSVILILIVFFFVIKGSLFFNFFLLSIFCISCYEWYKMSKSKNYFLAGIIFLVFSFFTVYSIKTSNTSDSIFIFIFIISICVSTDIGGYIFGNIFKGPKLTKISPKKTYSGVVGSYILSF
;
A
#
# COMPACT_ATOMS: atom_id res chain seq x y z
N MET A 1 18.12 -6.90 -14.95
CA MET A 1 18.30 -7.45 -13.59
C MET A 1 17.47 -6.74 -12.53
N GLU A 2 17.30 -5.43 -12.56
CA GLU A 2 16.50 -4.65 -11.58
C GLU A 2 15.01 -5.03 -11.57
N PHE A 3 14.41 -5.24 -12.75
CA PHE A 3 12.99 -5.64 -12.86
C PHE A 3 12.72 -7.00 -12.21
N LEU A 4 13.57 -7.98 -12.46
CA LEU A 4 13.40 -9.33 -11.90
C LEU A 4 13.50 -9.32 -10.36
N LYS A 5 14.44 -8.54 -9.80
CA LYS A 5 14.59 -8.38 -8.34
C LYS A 5 13.34 -7.77 -7.71
N ARG A 6 12.78 -6.73 -8.33
CA ARG A 6 11.54 -6.08 -7.86
C ARG A 6 10.34 -7.01 -7.97
N PHE A 7 10.23 -7.77 -9.05
CA PHE A 7 9.17 -8.74 -9.24
C PHE A 7 9.22 -9.84 -8.16
N ILE A 8 10.39 -10.43 -7.93
CA ILE A 8 10.58 -11.46 -6.90
C ILE A 8 10.25 -10.91 -5.51
N SER A 9 10.73 -9.71 -5.16
CA SER A 9 10.43 -9.10 -3.86
C SER A 9 8.95 -8.81 -3.67
N SER A 10 8.24 -8.39 -4.71
CA SER A 10 6.78 -8.18 -4.65
C SER A 10 6.01 -9.48 -4.44
N VAL A 11 6.39 -10.55 -5.14
CA VAL A 11 5.77 -11.86 -4.99
C VAL A 11 5.98 -12.39 -3.57
N ILE A 12 7.20 -12.31 -3.04
CA ILE A 12 7.52 -12.73 -1.67
C ILE A 12 6.67 -11.92 -0.66
N LEU A 13 6.56 -10.62 -0.84
CA LEU A 13 5.79 -9.76 0.06
C LEU A 13 4.29 -10.11 0.03
N ILE A 14 3.72 -10.36 -1.14
CA ILE A 14 2.34 -10.82 -1.29
C ILE A 14 2.13 -12.15 -0.55
N LEU A 15 3.02 -13.11 -0.71
CA LEU A 15 2.93 -14.41 -0.03
C LEU A 15 2.99 -14.27 1.50
N ILE A 16 3.85 -13.39 2.00
CA ILE A 16 3.95 -13.09 3.43
C ILE A 16 2.63 -12.49 3.95
N VAL A 17 2.06 -11.50 3.25
CA VAL A 17 0.79 -10.89 3.64
C VAL A 17 -0.34 -11.93 3.68
N PHE A 18 -0.48 -12.75 2.63
CA PHE A 18 -1.48 -13.82 2.58
C PHE A 18 -1.31 -14.83 3.73
N PHE A 19 -0.09 -15.23 4.02
CA PHE A 19 0.21 -16.13 5.14
C PHE A 19 -0.31 -15.59 6.47
N PHE A 20 -0.02 -14.32 6.80
CA PHE A 20 -0.46 -13.70 8.04
C PHE A 20 -1.97 -13.46 8.09
N VAL A 21 -2.61 -13.16 6.96
CA VAL A 21 -4.08 -12.98 6.88
C VAL A 21 -4.82 -14.29 7.15
N ILE A 22 -4.29 -15.43 6.68
CA ILE A 22 -4.93 -16.75 6.81
C ILE A 22 -4.66 -17.40 8.17
N LYS A 23 -3.45 -17.24 8.72
CA LYS A 23 -3.00 -17.93 9.97
C LYS A 23 -3.78 -17.56 11.24
N GLY A 24 -4.57 -16.48 11.26
CA GLY A 24 -5.43 -16.12 12.39
C GLY A 24 -5.13 -14.79 13.04
N SER A 25 -6.01 -14.37 13.97
CA SER A 25 -6.04 -13.02 14.54
C SER A 25 -4.75 -12.61 15.25
N LEU A 26 -4.15 -13.49 16.03
CA LEU A 26 -2.93 -13.14 16.79
C LEU A 26 -1.75 -12.83 15.86
N PHE A 27 -1.47 -13.72 14.90
CA PHE A 27 -0.37 -13.52 13.95
C PHE A 27 -0.59 -12.28 13.10
N PHE A 28 -1.83 -12.04 12.66
CA PHE A 28 -2.19 -10.83 11.92
C PHE A 28 -1.96 -9.56 12.73
N ASN A 29 -2.36 -9.55 14.02
CA ASN A 29 -2.18 -8.39 14.88
C ASN A 29 -0.70 -8.07 15.12
N PHE A 30 0.15 -9.07 15.35
CA PHE A 30 1.60 -8.88 15.46
C PHE A 30 2.20 -8.33 14.17
N PHE A 31 1.78 -8.85 13.03
CA PHE A 31 2.23 -8.36 11.72
C PHE A 31 1.80 -6.91 11.48
N LEU A 32 0.53 -6.59 11.75
CA LEU A 32 0.00 -5.24 11.63
C LEU A 32 0.73 -4.24 12.54
N LEU A 33 0.97 -4.63 13.80
CA LEU A 33 1.72 -3.81 14.75
C LEU A 33 3.15 -3.54 14.25
N SER A 34 3.82 -4.56 13.73
CA SER A 34 5.19 -4.43 13.20
C SER A 34 5.25 -3.44 12.05
N ILE A 35 4.33 -3.54 11.08
CA ILE A 35 4.24 -2.60 9.95
C ILE A 35 3.93 -1.19 10.45
N PHE A 36 3.02 -1.06 11.43
CA PHE A 36 2.69 0.24 12.02
C PHE A 36 3.92 0.91 12.64
N CYS A 37 4.70 0.18 13.45
CA CYS A 37 5.92 0.70 14.05
C CYS A 37 6.95 1.15 13.00
N ILE A 38 7.16 0.35 11.95
CA ILE A 38 8.06 0.69 10.84
C ILE A 38 7.58 1.96 10.13
N SER A 39 6.28 2.04 9.81
CA SER A 39 5.68 3.20 9.14
C SER A 39 5.79 4.47 9.98
N CYS A 40 5.55 4.39 11.29
CA CYS A 40 5.73 5.51 12.21
C CYS A 40 7.19 5.96 12.30
N TYR A 41 8.14 5.02 12.32
CA TYR A 41 9.57 5.33 12.32
C TYR A 41 10.00 6.05 11.03
N GLU A 42 9.59 5.54 9.88
CA GLU A 42 9.87 6.18 8.59
C GLU A 42 9.24 7.57 8.49
N TRP A 43 7.98 7.70 8.91
CA TRP A 43 7.31 9.00 8.95
C TRP A 43 8.03 9.99 9.86
N TYR A 44 8.43 9.56 11.05
CA TYR A 44 9.22 10.38 11.96
C TYR A 44 10.52 10.85 11.31
N LYS A 45 11.26 9.97 10.65
CA LYS A 45 12.51 10.30 9.97
C LYS A 45 12.32 11.33 8.86
N MET A 46 11.19 11.25 8.13
CA MET A 46 10.89 12.15 7.01
C MET A 46 10.34 13.51 7.43
N SER A 47 9.61 13.58 8.54
CA SER A 47 8.81 14.76 8.90
C SER A 47 9.16 15.41 10.24
N LYS A 48 10.23 14.98 10.91
CA LYS A 48 10.67 15.41 12.26
C LYS A 48 10.67 16.93 12.52
N SER A 49 10.83 17.77 11.48
CA SER A 49 10.95 19.23 11.62
C SER A 49 9.86 19.99 10.84
N LYS A 50 8.78 19.33 10.47
CA LYS A 50 7.75 19.91 9.59
C LYS A 50 6.40 20.02 10.28
N ASN A 51 5.67 21.11 10.01
CA ASN A 51 4.36 21.39 10.62
C ASN A 51 3.29 20.30 10.37
N TYR A 52 3.45 19.48 9.34
CA TYR A 52 2.52 18.39 9.01
C TYR A 52 2.85 17.04 9.69
N PHE A 53 3.83 17.02 10.60
CA PHE A 53 4.19 15.80 11.34
C PHE A 53 2.99 15.16 12.04
N LEU A 54 2.23 15.97 12.78
CA LEU A 54 1.08 15.51 13.56
C LEU A 54 -0.04 14.97 12.66
N ALA A 55 -0.32 15.64 11.54
CA ALA A 55 -1.33 15.21 10.58
C ALA A 55 -1.02 13.82 10.00
N GLY A 56 0.24 13.53 9.71
CA GLY A 56 0.64 12.20 9.21
C GLY A 56 0.53 11.10 10.26
N ILE A 57 0.84 11.38 11.53
CA ILE A 57 0.63 10.40 12.61
C ILE A 57 -0.87 10.08 12.79
N ILE A 58 -1.73 11.10 12.80
CA ILE A 58 -3.19 10.91 12.88
C ILE A 58 -3.67 10.05 11.70
N PHE A 59 -3.20 10.34 10.49
CA PHE A 59 -3.55 9.56 9.30
C PHE A 59 -3.09 8.10 9.42
N LEU A 60 -1.87 7.83 9.89
CA LEU A 60 -1.38 6.48 10.10
C LEU A 60 -2.23 5.72 11.12
N VAL A 61 -2.49 6.32 12.29
CA VAL A 61 -3.32 5.70 13.33
C VAL A 61 -4.71 5.35 12.78
N PHE A 62 -5.35 6.28 12.06
CA PHE A 62 -6.68 6.06 11.49
C PHE A 62 -6.66 4.93 10.44
N SER A 63 -5.66 4.92 9.55
CA SER A 63 -5.51 3.90 8.51
C SER A 63 -5.34 2.49 9.11
N PHE A 64 -4.46 2.35 10.10
CA PHE A 64 -4.24 1.05 10.75
C PHE A 64 -5.42 0.60 11.59
N PHE A 65 -6.12 1.53 12.25
CA PHE A 65 -7.37 1.24 12.96
C PHE A 65 -8.44 0.71 12.01
N THR A 66 -8.57 1.29 10.82
CA THR A 66 -9.53 0.83 9.79
C THR A 66 -9.21 -0.59 9.35
N VAL A 67 -7.95 -0.91 9.07
CA VAL A 67 -7.52 -2.26 8.69
C VAL A 67 -7.81 -3.28 9.79
N TYR A 68 -7.53 -2.92 11.04
CA TYR A 68 -7.83 -3.75 12.21
C TYR A 68 -9.34 -3.99 12.35
N SER A 69 -10.16 -2.96 12.22
CA SER A 69 -11.63 -3.04 12.32
C SER A 69 -12.23 -3.94 11.26
N ILE A 70 -11.76 -3.85 10.01
CA ILE A 70 -12.21 -4.71 8.90
C ILE A 70 -11.90 -6.17 9.21
N LYS A 71 -10.71 -6.48 9.74
CA LYS A 71 -10.32 -7.85 10.04
C LYS A 71 -11.04 -8.42 11.26
N THR A 72 -11.37 -7.58 12.24
CA THR A 72 -12.03 -8.00 13.50
C THR A 72 -13.55 -8.05 13.38
N SER A 73 -14.12 -7.43 12.34
CA SER A 73 -15.55 -7.56 12.08
C SER A 73 -15.89 -9.03 11.82
N ASN A 74 -16.74 -9.61 12.69
CA ASN A 74 -17.15 -11.03 12.65
C ASN A 74 -18.09 -11.36 11.46
N THR A 75 -18.02 -10.59 10.39
CA THR A 75 -18.75 -10.88 9.16
C THR A 75 -17.97 -11.93 8.36
N SER A 76 -18.66 -12.96 7.89
CA SER A 76 -18.09 -14.00 6.99
C SER A 76 -17.35 -13.40 5.79
N ASP A 77 -17.69 -12.17 5.43
CA ASP A 77 -17.16 -11.46 4.27
C ASP A 77 -15.92 -10.60 4.57
N SER A 78 -15.49 -10.51 5.84
CA SER A 78 -14.35 -9.64 6.23
C SER A 78 -13.05 -9.98 5.48
N ILE A 79 -12.80 -11.26 5.20
CA ILE A 79 -11.65 -11.70 4.43
C ILE A 79 -11.78 -11.29 2.95
N PHE A 80 -12.97 -11.43 2.37
CA PHE A 80 -13.23 -11.03 0.99
C PHE A 80 -13.06 -9.53 0.80
N ILE A 81 -13.59 -8.71 1.73
CA ILE A 81 -13.43 -7.25 1.72
C ILE A 81 -11.94 -6.88 1.81
N PHE A 82 -11.18 -7.54 2.68
CA PHE A 82 -9.76 -7.29 2.84
C PHE A 82 -8.96 -7.62 1.57
N ILE A 83 -9.22 -8.79 0.97
CA ILE A 83 -8.59 -9.21 -0.29
C ILE A 83 -8.99 -8.26 -1.42
N PHE A 84 -10.24 -7.82 -1.47
CA PHE A 84 -10.73 -6.87 -2.48
C PHE A 84 -9.99 -5.54 -2.41
N ILE A 85 -9.81 -4.97 -1.20
CA ILE A 85 -9.06 -3.73 -0.99
C ILE A 85 -7.60 -3.89 -1.44
N ILE A 86 -6.94 -4.99 -1.07
CA ILE A 86 -5.57 -5.26 -1.51
C ILE A 86 -5.50 -5.38 -3.04
N SER A 87 -6.47 -6.04 -3.66
CA SER A 87 -6.52 -6.20 -5.12
C SER A 87 -6.62 -4.84 -5.83
N ILE A 88 -7.44 -3.93 -5.32
CA ILE A 88 -7.53 -2.55 -5.84
C ILE A 88 -6.18 -1.83 -5.70
N CYS A 89 -5.54 -1.91 -4.54
CA CYS A 89 -4.23 -1.28 -4.33
C CYS A 89 -3.18 -1.81 -5.30
N VAL A 90 -3.10 -3.13 -5.47
CA VAL A 90 -2.16 -3.77 -6.39
C VAL A 90 -2.47 -3.39 -7.85
N SER A 91 -3.74 -3.38 -8.23
CA SER A 91 -4.18 -2.99 -9.59
C SER A 91 -3.82 -1.54 -9.92
N THR A 92 -4.03 -0.61 -8.97
CA THR A 92 -3.66 0.80 -9.14
C THR A 92 -2.15 0.97 -9.33
N ASP A 93 -1.34 0.25 -8.55
CA ASP A 93 0.12 0.34 -8.64
C ASP A 93 0.63 -0.26 -9.97
N ILE A 94 0.11 -1.41 -10.36
CA ILE A 94 0.44 -2.06 -11.65
C ILE A 94 0.02 -1.16 -12.81
N GLY A 95 -1.20 -0.61 -12.77
CA GLY A 95 -1.72 0.30 -13.78
C GLY A 95 -0.86 1.54 -13.95
N GLY A 96 -0.53 2.18 -12.82
CA GLY A 96 0.34 3.34 -12.79
C GLY A 96 1.73 3.07 -13.38
N TYR A 97 2.29 1.93 -13.07
CA TYR A 97 3.60 1.52 -13.57
C TYR A 97 3.58 1.19 -15.07
N ILE A 98 2.65 0.34 -15.52
CA ILE A 98 2.58 -0.12 -16.91
C ILE A 98 2.29 1.07 -17.84
N PHE A 99 1.21 1.79 -17.59
CA PHE A 99 0.80 2.90 -18.45
C PHE A 99 1.78 4.07 -18.40
N GLY A 100 2.35 4.34 -17.21
CA GLY A 100 3.39 5.36 -17.04
C GLY A 100 4.65 5.06 -17.84
N ASN A 101 5.02 3.79 -17.96
CA ASN A 101 6.22 3.37 -18.69
C ASN A 101 6.01 3.25 -20.20
N ILE A 102 4.82 2.79 -20.62
CA ILE A 102 4.47 2.62 -22.05
C ILE A 102 4.21 3.97 -22.72
N PHE A 103 3.34 4.79 -22.12
CA PHE A 103 2.89 6.03 -22.76
C PHE A 103 3.78 7.24 -22.46
N LYS A 104 4.70 7.16 -21.49
CA LYS A 104 5.71 8.19 -21.17
C LYS A 104 5.19 9.63 -21.25
N GLY A 105 3.98 9.90 -20.73
CA GLY A 105 3.33 11.19 -20.78
C GLY A 105 4.06 12.29 -19.97
N PRO A 106 3.53 13.53 -19.94
CA PRO A 106 4.11 14.61 -19.17
C PRO A 106 4.23 14.23 -17.69
N LYS A 107 5.28 14.73 -17.04
CA LYS A 107 5.58 14.45 -15.63
C LYS A 107 4.52 15.05 -14.72
N LEU A 108 4.04 14.29 -13.74
CA LEU A 108 3.00 14.73 -12.81
C LEU A 108 3.49 15.84 -11.86
N THR A 109 4.70 15.66 -11.32
CA THR A 109 5.30 16.61 -10.36
C THR A 109 6.81 16.72 -10.55
N LYS A 110 7.35 17.89 -10.16
CA LYS A 110 8.82 18.11 -10.12
C LYS A 110 9.50 17.27 -9.04
N ILE A 111 8.77 16.93 -7.96
CA ILE A 111 9.28 16.18 -6.80
C ILE A 111 9.46 14.70 -7.15
N SER A 112 8.59 14.14 -7.99
CA SER A 112 8.66 12.74 -8.41
C SER A 112 8.71 12.63 -9.94
N PRO A 113 9.89 12.77 -10.55
CA PRO A 113 10.04 12.85 -12.00
C PRO A 113 9.72 11.55 -12.75
N LYS A 114 9.52 10.45 -12.04
CA LYS A 114 9.13 9.15 -12.60
C LYS A 114 7.61 8.98 -12.73
N LYS A 115 6.79 9.82 -12.07
CA LYS A 115 5.33 9.75 -12.15
C LYS A 115 4.82 10.59 -13.33
N THR A 116 3.93 10.00 -14.14
CA THR A 116 3.36 10.61 -15.34
C THR A 116 1.84 10.67 -15.27
N TYR A 117 1.22 11.60 -16.01
CA TYR A 117 -0.24 11.68 -16.13
C TYR A 117 -0.84 10.41 -16.75
N SER A 118 -0.17 9.82 -17.73
CA SER A 118 -0.58 8.53 -18.32
C SER A 118 -0.63 7.41 -17.28
N GLY A 119 0.32 7.40 -16.33
CA GLY A 119 0.31 6.47 -15.22
C GLY A 119 -0.90 6.65 -14.31
N VAL A 120 -1.32 7.88 -14.02
CA VAL A 120 -2.52 8.15 -13.21
C VAL A 120 -3.77 7.62 -13.91
N VAL A 121 -3.92 7.90 -15.21
CA VAL A 121 -5.06 7.37 -16.01
C VAL A 121 -5.05 5.84 -16.00
N GLY A 122 -3.87 5.22 -16.19
CA GLY A 122 -3.72 3.76 -16.15
C GLY A 122 -4.07 3.14 -14.79
N SER A 123 -3.73 3.83 -13.69
CA SER A 123 -4.14 3.41 -12.34
C SER A 123 -5.66 3.35 -12.20
N TYR A 124 -6.37 4.37 -12.69
CA TYR A 124 -7.83 4.40 -12.67
C TYR A 124 -8.44 3.29 -13.54
N ILE A 125 -7.96 3.09 -14.76
CA ILE A 125 -8.50 2.07 -15.68
C ILE A 125 -8.37 0.65 -15.10
N LEU A 126 -7.27 0.33 -14.44
CA LEU A 126 -7.05 -1.01 -13.87
C LEU A 126 -7.67 -1.22 -12.49
N SER A 127 -8.07 -0.15 -11.78
CA SER A 127 -8.72 -0.26 -10.47
C SER A 127 -10.24 -0.36 -10.55
N PHE A 128 -10.83 -0.05 -11.69
CA PHE A 128 -12.26 -0.22 -11.98
C PHE A 128 -12.53 -1.55 -12.68
#